data_7947cc7f980078192d6de0bc30731d9f
#
_entry.id   7947cc7f980078192d6de0bc30731d9f
#
_cell.length_a   1.000
_cell.length_b   1.000
_cell.length_c   1.000
_cell.angle_alpha   90.00
_cell.angle_beta   90.00
_cell.angle_gamma   90.00
#
_symmetry.space_group_name_H-M   'P 1'
#
loop_
_entity.id
_entity.type
_entity.pdbx_description
1 polymer ?
#
loop_
_entity_poly.entity_id
_entity_poly.type
_entity_poly.pdbx_seq_one_letter_code
_entity_poly.pdbx_strand_id
1 'polypeptide(L)'
;MKKIALLAIIAFTATGISAVAQKSNKKSMKKVLFVVTSNNKLGNTGEKTGFWSEEFAAPYYELLDQGVEITIASPLGGQPPIDPKSADPASATEDTKRFDADKTLQEKLKNTLKLSTVNQKDYDAVFYPGGHGPLWDLVEDKNSIALIEAFYTNNKPVAFVCHAPAVLKNVKVKGEYLVKGKKVTGFTNTEEEAVGLTKVVPFLLEDALTQNGAKFSKGENWQPYAVADGLLITGQNPASSKLVAGKLLQELK
;
A
#
# COMPACT_ATOMS: atom_id res chain seq x y z
N MET A 1 -5.82 97.48 -14.07
CA MET A 1 -5.17 96.49 -13.24
C MET A 1 -5.97 95.16 -13.40
N LYS A 2 -5.51 94.29 -14.28
CA LYS A 2 -6.20 93.01 -14.55
C LYS A 2 -5.48 91.92 -13.83
N LYS A 3 -6.17 91.19 -12.91
CA LYS A 3 -5.68 90.02 -12.20
C LYS A 3 -5.89 88.76 -13.07
N ILE A 4 -4.82 88.11 -13.43
CA ILE A 4 -4.83 86.81 -14.12
C ILE A 4 -4.85 85.76 -13.03
N ALA A 5 -5.89 84.95 -13.02
CA ALA A 5 -5.99 83.75 -12.16
C ALA A 5 -5.41 82.53 -12.92
N LEU A 6 -4.41 81.90 -12.34
CA LEU A 6 -3.77 80.67 -12.90
C LEU A 6 -4.48 79.45 -12.33
N LEU A 7 -5.12 78.69 -13.21
CA LEU A 7 -5.78 77.42 -12.88
C LEU A 7 -4.74 76.29 -12.97
N ALA A 8 -4.40 75.64 -11.86
CA ALA A 8 -3.55 74.46 -11.85
C ALA A 8 -4.42 73.20 -12.04
N ILE A 9 -4.24 72.51 -13.13
CA ILE A 9 -4.86 71.23 -13.39
C ILE A 9 -3.98 70.14 -12.75
N ILE A 10 -4.49 69.48 -11.70
CA ILE A 10 -3.86 68.29 -11.09
C ILE A 10 -4.33 67.08 -11.84
N ALA A 11 -3.45 66.47 -12.65
CA ALA A 11 -3.71 65.18 -13.30
C ALA A 11 -3.50 64.02 -12.28
N PHE A 12 -4.57 63.38 -11.91
CA PHE A 12 -4.52 62.17 -11.08
C PHE A 12 -4.22 60.96 -11.99
N THR A 13 -2.99 60.46 -11.95
CA THR A 13 -2.64 59.18 -12.62
C THR A 13 -3.04 58.02 -11.74
N ALA A 14 -4.13 57.35 -12.06
CA ALA A 14 -4.53 56.10 -11.42
C ALA A 14 -3.60 54.97 -11.88
N THR A 15 -2.63 54.59 -11.07
CA THR A 15 -1.83 53.40 -11.23
C THR A 15 -2.69 52.19 -10.84
N GLY A 16 -3.24 51.48 -11.86
CA GLY A 16 -3.95 50.25 -11.65
C GLY A 16 -2.98 49.13 -11.18
N ILE A 17 -3.07 48.76 -9.91
CA ILE A 17 -2.39 47.59 -9.36
C ILE A 17 -3.17 46.36 -9.83
N SER A 18 -2.68 45.68 -10.89
CA SER A 18 -3.19 44.39 -11.28
C SER A 18 -2.77 43.34 -10.25
N ALA A 19 -3.70 42.96 -9.38
CA ALA A 19 -3.52 41.84 -8.47
C ALA A 19 -3.48 40.53 -9.31
N VAL A 20 -2.29 40.05 -9.59
CA VAL A 20 -2.09 38.69 -10.12
C VAL A 20 -2.53 37.73 -9.04
N ALA A 21 -3.72 37.17 -9.20
CA ALA A 21 -4.19 36.07 -8.34
C ALA A 21 -3.29 34.86 -8.57
N GLN A 22 -2.35 34.65 -7.67
CA GLN A 22 -1.49 33.49 -7.60
C GLN A 22 -2.41 32.29 -7.30
N LYS A 23 -2.80 31.52 -8.34
CA LYS A 23 -3.48 30.22 -8.16
C LYS A 23 -2.52 29.35 -7.36
N SER A 24 -2.78 29.19 -6.08
CA SER A 24 -2.13 28.19 -5.27
C SER A 24 -2.50 26.84 -5.87
N ASN A 25 -1.55 26.22 -6.54
CA ASN A 25 -1.68 24.84 -7.04
C ASN A 25 -1.62 23.93 -5.79
N LYS A 26 -2.74 23.81 -5.08
CA LYS A 26 -2.89 22.92 -3.96
C LYS A 26 -2.82 21.50 -4.56
N LYS A 27 -1.61 20.89 -4.55
CA LYS A 27 -1.42 19.49 -4.98
C LYS A 27 -2.48 18.66 -4.24
N SER A 28 -3.36 17.99 -4.98
CA SER A 28 -4.39 17.15 -4.37
C SER A 28 -3.70 16.07 -3.52
N MET A 29 -4.20 15.90 -2.31
CA MET A 29 -3.68 14.87 -1.39
C MET A 29 -3.86 13.51 -2.03
N LYS A 30 -2.79 12.72 -2.10
CA LYS A 30 -2.82 11.35 -2.65
C LYS A 30 -3.55 10.43 -1.69
N LYS A 31 -4.30 9.48 -2.24
CA LYS A 31 -5.11 8.52 -1.49
C LYS A 31 -4.65 7.11 -1.78
N VAL A 32 -4.27 6.38 -0.73
CA VAL A 32 -3.83 4.99 -0.83
C VAL A 32 -4.79 4.09 -0.08
N LEU A 33 -5.21 3.01 -0.74
CA LEU A 33 -6.01 1.97 -0.11
C LEU A 33 -5.07 0.90 0.46
N PHE A 34 -5.20 0.59 1.74
CA PHE A 34 -4.58 -0.57 2.37
C PHE A 34 -5.59 -1.71 2.42
N VAL A 35 -5.21 -2.87 1.90
CA VAL A 35 -6.05 -4.08 1.92
C VAL A 35 -5.41 -5.12 2.80
N VAL A 36 -6.05 -5.43 3.92
CA VAL A 36 -5.60 -6.43 4.90
C VAL A 36 -6.46 -7.68 4.85
N THR A 37 -5.90 -8.80 5.28
CA THR A 37 -6.62 -10.08 5.37
C THR A 37 -7.72 -10.06 6.42
N SER A 38 -8.76 -10.86 6.24
CA SER A 38 -9.75 -11.21 7.26
C SER A 38 -9.55 -12.63 7.80
N ASN A 39 -8.57 -13.37 7.28
CA ASN A 39 -8.29 -14.74 7.71
C ASN A 39 -7.46 -14.76 9.00
N ASN A 40 -7.98 -15.46 10.01
CA ASN A 40 -7.35 -15.60 11.33
C ASN A 40 -6.86 -17.03 11.64
N LYS A 41 -6.86 -17.93 10.65
CA LYS A 41 -6.48 -19.34 10.85
C LYS A 41 -5.24 -19.66 10.03
N LEU A 42 -4.23 -20.22 10.69
CA LEU A 42 -3.03 -20.73 10.03
C LEU A 42 -3.28 -22.17 9.54
N GLY A 43 -3.99 -22.27 8.43
CA GLY A 43 -4.39 -23.56 7.89
C GLY A 43 -5.15 -24.43 8.91
N ASN A 44 -4.75 -25.69 9.01
CA ASN A 44 -5.34 -26.68 9.94
C ASN A 44 -4.50 -26.92 11.19
N THR A 45 -3.58 -26.02 11.53
CA THR A 45 -2.66 -26.17 12.69
C THR A 45 -3.35 -25.94 14.04
N GLY A 46 -4.49 -25.25 14.06
CA GLY A 46 -5.11 -24.74 15.27
C GLY A 46 -4.55 -23.38 15.73
N GLU A 47 -3.44 -22.93 15.13
CA GLU A 47 -2.84 -21.62 15.42
C GLU A 47 -3.58 -20.50 14.68
N LYS A 48 -3.38 -19.27 15.21
CA LYS A 48 -3.91 -18.05 14.60
C LYS A 48 -2.87 -17.41 13.70
N THR A 49 -3.35 -16.62 12.74
CA THR A 49 -2.57 -15.73 11.90
C THR A 49 -3.38 -14.45 11.62
N GLY A 50 -2.88 -13.59 10.77
CA GLY A 50 -3.51 -12.33 10.36
C GLY A 50 -2.56 -11.55 9.44
N PHE A 51 -2.67 -10.22 9.43
CA PHE A 51 -1.64 -9.39 8.85
C PHE A 51 -0.47 -9.21 9.83
N TRP A 52 0.72 -9.00 9.30
CA TRP A 52 1.93 -8.75 10.09
C TRP A 52 2.03 -7.29 10.50
N SER A 53 2.18 -6.99 11.80
CA SER A 53 2.13 -5.62 12.33
C SER A 53 3.13 -4.66 11.68
N GLU A 54 4.39 -5.05 11.51
CA GLU A 54 5.42 -4.20 10.88
C GLU A 54 5.10 -3.91 9.41
N GLU A 55 4.55 -4.88 8.69
CA GLU A 55 4.24 -4.75 7.27
C GLU A 55 3.04 -3.83 7.01
N PHE A 56 2.25 -3.61 8.02
CA PHE A 56 1.21 -2.59 8.04
C PHE A 56 1.76 -1.25 8.56
N ALA A 57 2.38 -1.26 9.74
CA ALA A 57 2.77 -0.05 10.46
C ALA A 57 3.82 0.78 9.72
N ALA A 58 4.90 0.15 9.29
CA ALA A 58 5.99 0.85 8.62
C ALA A 58 5.54 1.56 7.32
N PRO A 59 4.84 0.90 6.38
CA PRO A 59 4.31 1.58 5.20
C PRO A 59 3.23 2.61 5.53
N TYR A 60 2.39 2.34 6.53
CA TYR A 60 1.33 3.25 6.93
C TYR A 60 1.92 4.60 7.38
N TYR A 61 2.91 4.59 8.27
CA TYR A 61 3.50 5.81 8.76
C TYR A 61 4.43 6.48 7.75
N GLU A 62 5.16 5.71 6.96
CA GLU A 62 5.97 6.26 5.85
C GLU A 62 5.11 7.07 4.87
N LEU A 63 3.93 6.58 4.52
CA LEU A 63 2.99 7.27 3.63
C LEU A 63 2.27 8.42 4.33
N LEU A 64 1.79 8.20 5.56
CA LEU A 64 1.06 9.19 6.35
C LEU A 64 1.90 10.44 6.62
N ASP A 65 3.16 10.26 6.99
CA ASP A 65 4.10 11.34 7.31
C ASP A 65 4.49 12.17 6.07
N GLN A 66 4.25 11.61 4.85
CA GLN A 66 4.35 12.31 3.57
C GLN A 66 3.01 12.94 3.11
N GLY A 67 2.00 12.97 3.98
CA GLY A 67 0.72 13.62 3.71
C GLY A 67 -0.22 12.79 2.81
N VAL A 68 -0.05 11.48 2.74
CA VAL A 68 -0.95 10.57 2.03
C VAL A 68 -2.15 10.24 2.91
N GLU A 69 -3.35 10.32 2.35
CA GLU A 69 -4.56 9.84 3.00
C GLU A 69 -4.67 8.32 2.85
N ILE A 70 -4.87 7.60 3.97
CA ILE A 70 -4.93 6.14 3.97
C ILE A 70 -6.31 5.67 4.42
N THR A 71 -6.92 4.84 3.56
CA THR A 71 -8.14 4.09 3.86
C THR A 71 -7.79 2.62 4.01
N ILE A 72 -8.46 1.91 4.93
CA ILE A 72 -8.20 0.50 5.19
C ILE A 72 -9.45 -0.31 4.84
N ALA A 73 -9.25 -1.40 4.10
CA ALA A 73 -10.30 -2.34 3.74
C ALA A 73 -9.86 -3.78 4.02
N SER A 74 -10.83 -4.67 4.23
CA SER A 74 -10.61 -6.11 4.35
C SER A 74 -11.77 -6.87 3.71
N PRO A 75 -11.62 -8.15 3.33
CA PRO A 75 -12.69 -8.92 2.69
C PRO A 75 -14.03 -8.84 3.42
N LEU A 76 -14.01 -8.97 4.75
CA LEU A 76 -15.23 -8.97 5.56
C LEU A 76 -15.60 -7.59 6.11
N GLY A 77 -14.69 -6.62 6.10
CA GLY A 77 -14.83 -5.37 6.83
C GLY A 77 -14.67 -5.55 8.35
N GLY A 78 -14.76 -4.46 9.12
CA GLY A 78 -14.59 -4.50 10.58
C GLY A 78 -13.14 -4.76 11.01
N GLN A 79 -12.97 -5.36 12.18
CA GLN A 79 -11.66 -5.62 12.79
C GLN A 79 -10.90 -6.75 12.08
N PRO A 80 -9.79 -6.50 11.38
CA PRO A 80 -8.96 -7.54 10.79
C PRO A 80 -8.11 -8.22 11.87
N PRO A 81 -7.74 -9.50 11.68
CA PRO A 81 -6.85 -10.18 12.60
C PRO A 81 -5.39 -9.73 12.41
N ILE A 82 -4.69 -9.55 13.53
CA ILE A 82 -3.24 -9.35 13.58
C ILE A 82 -2.59 -10.71 13.85
N ASP A 83 -1.49 -11.02 13.17
CA ASP A 83 -0.73 -12.23 13.44
C ASP A 83 -0.11 -12.14 14.84
N PRO A 84 -0.40 -13.09 15.76
CA PRO A 84 0.12 -13.01 17.13
C PRO A 84 1.65 -12.99 17.22
N LYS A 85 2.35 -13.63 16.27
CA LYS A 85 3.82 -13.66 16.24
C LYS A 85 4.41 -12.28 15.91
N SER A 86 3.66 -11.44 15.17
CA SER A 86 4.09 -10.08 14.86
C SER A 86 3.95 -9.11 16.04
N ALA A 87 3.16 -9.47 17.03
CA ALA A 87 3.00 -8.71 18.27
C ALA A 87 4.00 -9.14 19.37
N ASP A 88 4.90 -10.10 19.10
CA ASP A 88 5.95 -10.48 20.03
C ASP A 88 6.88 -9.28 20.28
N PRO A 89 7.23 -8.97 21.57
CA PRO A 89 8.18 -7.90 21.88
C PRO A 89 9.53 -8.01 21.16
N ALA A 90 9.98 -9.22 20.82
CA ALA A 90 11.19 -9.45 20.03
C ALA A 90 11.09 -8.95 18.58
N SER A 91 9.86 -8.81 18.06
CA SER A 91 9.58 -8.30 16.71
C SER A 91 9.26 -6.79 16.70
N ALA A 92 9.30 -6.13 17.87
CA ALA A 92 8.90 -4.73 18.01
C ALA A 92 9.89 -3.78 17.34
N THR A 93 9.35 -2.89 16.50
CA THR A 93 10.05 -1.76 15.87
C THR A 93 9.51 -0.43 16.38
N GLU A 94 10.11 0.68 15.99
CA GLU A 94 9.56 2.01 16.31
C GLU A 94 8.17 2.21 15.66
N ASP A 95 7.95 1.68 14.45
CA ASP A 95 6.66 1.79 13.77
C ASP A 95 5.58 0.94 14.43
N THR A 96 5.91 -0.29 14.89
CA THR A 96 4.93 -1.12 15.63
C THR A 96 4.62 -0.54 17.00
N LYS A 97 5.58 0.05 17.70
CA LYS A 97 5.31 0.79 18.96
C LYS A 97 4.40 2.00 18.72
N ARG A 98 4.62 2.75 17.64
CA ARG A 98 3.75 3.86 17.24
C ARG A 98 2.35 3.35 16.91
N PHE A 99 2.25 2.23 16.19
CA PHE A 99 1.00 1.56 15.84
C PHE A 99 0.19 1.17 17.09
N ASP A 100 0.83 0.56 18.09
CA ASP A 100 0.17 0.13 19.33
C ASP A 100 -0.35 1.33 20.16
N ALA A 101 0.36 2.45 20.11
CA ALA A 101 0.01 3.67 20.82
C ALA A 101 -1.03 4.55 20.08
N ASP A 102 -1.23 4.36 18.77
CA ASP A 102 -2.10 5.20 17.94
C ASP A 102 -3.57 4.80 18.06
N LYS A 103 -4.27 5.39 19.04
CA LYS A 103 -5.70 5.13 19.27
C LYS A 103 -6.58 5.45 18.06
N THR A 104 -6.22 6.47 17.27
CA THR A 104 -6.97 6.84 16.07
C THR A 104 -6.89 5.76 15.00
N LEU A 105 -5.70 5.20 14.80
CA LEU A 105 -5.50 4.09 13.87
C LEU A 105 -6.18 2.82 14.38
N GLN A 106 -6.11 2.51 15.68
CA GLN A 106 -6.81 1.35 16.25
C GLN A 106 -8.32 1.45 16.02
N GLU A 107 -8.93 2.63 16.15
CA GLU A 107 -10.36 2.81 15.83
C GLU A 107 -10.65 2.67 14.32
N LYS A 108 -9.76 3.12 13.43
CA LYS A 108 -9.88 2.86 11.99
C LYS A 108 -9.83 1.37 11.66
N LEU A 109 -8.95 0.61 12.33
CA LEU A 109 -8.83 -0.83 12.14
C LEU A 109 -10.07 -1.59 12.60
N LYS A 110 -10.73 -1.17 13.68
CA LYS A 110 -12.00 -1.77 14.11
C LYS A 110 -13.12 -1.62 13.06
N ASN A 111 -13.00 -0.64 12.18
CA ASN A 111 -14.01 -0.22 11.23
C ASN A 111 -13.49 -0.22 9.78
N THR A 112 -12.70 -1.22 9.39
CA THR A 112 -12.24 -1.32 8.00
C THR A 112 -13.42 -1.45 7.04
N LEU A 113 -13.27 -0.89 5.84
CA LEU A 113 -14.30 -1.03 4.81
C LEU A 113 -14.38 -2.49 4.35
N LYS A 114 -15.60 -2.94 4.03
CA LYS A 114 -15.76 -4.22 3.35
C LYS A 114 -15.25 -4.09 1.90
N LEU A 115 -14.34 -4.96 1.49
CA LEU A 115 -13.64 -4.85 0.21
C LEU A 115 -14.60 -4.79 -0.99
N SER A 116 -15.75 -5.47 -0.93
CA SER A 116 -16.77 -5.42 -1.97
C SER A 116 -17.44 -4.06 -2.17
N THR A 117 -17.27 -3.11 -1.24
CA THR A 117 -17.81 -1.74 -1.34
C THR A 117 -16.80 -0.71 -1.84
N VAL A 118 -15.55 -1.13 -2.04
CA VAL A 118 -14.45 -0.26 -2.44
C VAL A 118 -14.50 0.03 -3.94
N ASN A 119 -14.33 1.30 -4.30
CA ASN A 119 -14.19 1.72 -5.69
C ASN A 119 -12.75 2.17 -5.97
N GLN A 120 -12.05 1.49 -6.90
CA GLN A 120 -10.69 1.83 -7.31
C GLN A 120 -10.53 3.30 -7.75
N LYS A 121 -11.59 3.94 -8.27
CA LYS A 121 -11.53 5.33 -8.75
C LYS A 121 -11.24 6.34 -7.63
N ASP A 122 -11.55 6.00 -6.38
CA ASP A 122 -11.41 6.88 -5.23
C ASP A 122 -9.98 6.95 -4.68
N TYR A 123 -9.06 6.13 -5.22
CA TYR A 123 -7.68 5.99 -4.74
C TYR A 123 -6.66 6.13 -5.87
N ASP A 124 -5.45 6.56 -5.52
CA ASP A 124 -4.32 6.70 -6.44
C ASP A 124 -3.46 5.43 -6.49
N ALA A 125 -3.45 4.62 -5.43
CA ALA A 125 -2.72 3.37 -5.34
C ALA A 125 -3.36 2.38 -4.37
N VAL A 126 -2.89 1.12 -4.41
CA VAL A 126 -3.25 0.10 -3.41
C VAL A 126 -1.99 -0.55 -2.82
N PHE A 127 -2.03 -0.80 -1.52
CA PHE A 127 -0.99 -1.48 -0.75
C PHE A 127 -1.56 -2.69 -0.01
N TYR A 128 -0.88 -3.83 -0.11
CA TYR A 128 -1.24 -5.08 0.55
C TYR A 128 -0.14 -5.47 1.55
N PRO A 129 -0.34 -5.28 2.86
CA PRO A 129 0.51 -5.89 3.88
C PRO A 129 0.36 -7.41 3.84
N GLY A 130 1.42 -8.14 4.20
CA GLY A 130 1.36 -9.58 4.28
C GLY A 130 1.02 -10.09 5.68
N GLY A 131 1.85 -10.99 6.20
CA GLY A 131 1.48 -12.02 7.15
C GLY A 131 0.94 -13.22 6.37
N HIS A 132 0.70 -14.34 7.00
CA HIS A 132 0.27 -15.55 6.28
C HIS A 132 -1.21 -15.52 5.84
N GLY A 133 -2.06 -14.71 6.50
CA GLY A 133 -3.50 -14.64 6.20
C GLY A 133 -3.87 -14.50 4.72
N PRO A 134 -3.23 -13.63 3.93
CA PRO A 134 -3.50 -13.44 2.51
C PRO A 134 -3.46 -14.70 1.64
N LEU A 135 -2.70 -15.72 2.05
CA LEU A 135 -2.60 -17.01 1.35
C LEU A 135 -3.92 -17.79 1.29
N TRP A 136 -4.86 -17.51 2.21
CA TRP A 136 -6.13 -18.25 2.30
C TRP A 136 -7.34 -17.46 1.84
N ASP A 137 -7.40 -16.15 2.08
CA ASP A 137 -8.58 -15.36 1.72
C ASP A 137 -8.34 -14.45 0.51
N LEU A 138 -7.36 -13.54 0.57
CA LEU A 138 -7.17 -12.52 -0.46
C LEU A 138 -6.80 -13.10 -1.83
N VAL A 139 -6.08 -14.22 -1.85
CA VAL A 139 -5.67 -14.91 -3.10
C VAL A 139 -6.87 -15.41 -3.91
N GLU A 140 -7.97 -15.76 -3.25
CA GLU A 140 -9.19 -16.27 -3.90
C GLU A 140 -10.34 -15.26 -3.88
N ASP A 141 -10.19 -14.11 -3.18
CA ASP A 141 -11.23 -13.09 -3.11
C ASP A 141 -11.37 -12.36 -4.46
N LYS A 142 -12.54 -12.53 -5.09
CA LYS A 142 -12.82 -11.95 -6.40
C LYS A 142 -12.78 -10.43 -6.42
N ASN A 143 -13.12 -9.77 -5.29
CA ASN A 143 -13.07 -8.31 -5.20
C ASN A 143 -11.61 -7.84 -5.10
N SER A 144 -10.74 -8.58 -4.35
CA SER A 144 -9.31 -8.30 -4.29
C SER A 144 -8.65 -8.43 -5.67
N ILE A 145 -8.91 -9.53 -6.37
CA ILE A 145 -8.38 -9.78 -7.71
C ILE A 145 -8.83 -8.69 -8.69
N ALA A 146 -10.14 -8.43 -8.77
CA ALA A 146 -10.70 -7.40 -9.67
C ALA A 146 -10.19 -5.99 -9.32
N LEU A 147 -9.97 -5.70 -8.04
CA LEU A 147 -9.45 -4.43 -7.57
C LEU A 147 -8.00 -4.21 -8.09
N ILE A 148 -7.12 -5.20 -7.95
CA ILE A 148 -5.73 -5.14 -8.45
C ILE A 148 -5.72 -4.98 -9.97
N GLU A 149 -6.53 -5.77 -10.69
CA GLU A 149 -6.69 -5.66 -12.14
C GLU A 149 -7.12 -4.24 -12.56
N ALA A 150 -8.09 -3.66 -11.83
CA ALA A 150 -8.59 -2.33 -12.08
C ALA A 150 -7.52 -1.24 -11.81
N PHE A 151 -6.80 -1.30 -10.69
CA PHE A 151 -5.70 -0.37 -10.42
C PHE A 151 -4.65 -0.42 -11.53
N TYR A 152 -4.16 -1.61 -11.82
CA TYR A 152 -3.08 -1.78 -12.80
C TYR A 152 -3.50 -1.36 -14.21
N THR A 153 -4.72 -1.72 -14.64
CA THR A 153 -5.25 -1.34 -15.96
C THR A 153 -5.48 0.17 -16.09
N ASN A 154 -5.78 0.85 -14.99
CA ASN A 154 -5.93 2.30 -14.95
C ASN A 154 -4.60 3.05 -14.65
N ASN A 155 -3.46 2.41 -14.87
CA ASN A 155 -2.11 2.97 -14.66
C ASN A 155 -1.90 3.50 -13.22
N LYS A 156 -2.41 2.79 -12.23
CA LYS A 156 -2.21 3.08 -10.82
C LYS A 156 -1.32 2.02 -10.18
N PRO A 157 -0.36 2.40 -9.32
CA PRO A 157 0.55 1.45 -8.71
C PRO A 157 -0.15 0.50 -7.74
N VAL A 158 0.38 -0.73 -7.72
CA VAL A 158 -0.04 -1.81 -6.83
C VAL A 158 1.18 -2.33 -6.08
N ALA A 159 1.12 -2.35 -4.76
CA ALA A 159 2.25 -2.65 -3.90
C ALA A 159 1.93 -3.78 -2.91
N PHE A 160 2.89 -4.67 -2.69
CA PHE A 160 2.74 -5.87 -1.88
C PHE A 160 4.02 -6.14 -1.09
N VAL A 161 3.89 -6.76 0.09
CA VAL A 161 5.05 -7.20 0.87
C VAL A 161 4.84 -8.58 1.46
N CYS A 162 5.93 -9.34 1.64
CA CYS A 162 5.98 -10.65 2.30
C CYS A 162 5.11 -11.70 1.58
N HIS A 163 4.02 -12.18 2.21
CA HIS A 163 3.09 -13.12 1.58
C HIS A 163 1.99 -12.45 0.74
N ALA A 164 1.80 -11.13 0.83
CA ALA A 164 0.77 -10.45 0.04
C ALA A 164 0.91 -10.63 -1.49
N PRO A 165 2.12 -10.74 -2.09
CA PRO A 165 2.23 -11.04 -3.52
C PRO A 165 1.56 -12.34 -3.96
N ALA A 166 1.19 -13.24 -3.04
CA ALA A 166 0.42 -14.45 -3.34
C ALA A 166 -0.91 -14.15 -4.07
N VAL A 167 -1.51 -12.99 -3.79
CA VAL A 167 -2.75 -12.54 -4.45
C VAL A 167 -2.57 -12.46 -5.97
N LEU A 168 -1.36 -12.15 -6.44
CA LEU A 168 -1.01 -12.06 -7.86
C LEU A 168 -1.09 -13.40 -8.60
N LYS A 169 -1.15 -14.54 -7.87
CA LYS A 169 -1.33 -15.88 -8.46
C LYS A 169 -2.55 -15.97 -9.38
N ASN A 170 -3.63 -15.26 -9.03
CA ASN A 170 -4.89 -15.33 -9.77
C ASN A 170 -5.21 -14.03 -10.56
N VAL A 171 -4.36 -13.00 -10.49
CA VAL A 171 -4.57 -11.72 -11.15
C VAL A 171 -4.17 -11.79 -12.63
N LYS A 172 -5.08 -11.38 -13.52
CA LYS A 172 -4.86 -11.35 -14.97
C LYS A 172 -5.18 -9.98 -15.55
N VAL A 173 -4.35 -9.53 -16.46
CA VAL A 173 -4.58 -8.31 -17.25
C VAL A 173 -4.57 -8.68 -18.72
N LYS A 174 -5.65 -8.33 -19.44
CA LYS A 174 -5.83 -8.71 -20.84
C LYS A 174 -5.70 -10.22 -21.11
N GLY A 175 -6.13 -11.05 -20.14
CA GLY A 175 -6.13 -12.52 -20.25
C GLY A 175 -4.81 -13.20 -19.85
N GLU A 176 -3.74 -12.44 -19.63
CA GLU A 176 -2.43 -12.97 -19.19
C GLU A 176 -2.20 -12.69 -17.70
N TYR A 177 -1.46 -13.57 -17.01
CA TYR A 177 -1.06 -13.32 -15.63
C TYR A 177 -0.31 -11.98 -15.53
N LEU A 178 -0.70 -11.14 -14.57
CA LEU A 178 -0.06 -9.83 -14.35
C LEU A 178 1.45 -9.94 -14.17
N VAL A 179 1.90 -10.99 -13.50
CA VAL A 179 3.32 -11.22 -13.18
C VAL A 179 4.13 -11.78 -14.36
N LYS A 180 3.49 -12.24 -15.45
CA LYS A 180 4.18 -12.84 -16.58
C LYS A 180 5.25 -11.90 -17.17
N GLY A 181 6.51 -12.36 -17.14
CA GLY A 181 7.67 -11.60 -17.62
C GLY A 181 8.14 -10.47 -16.70
N LYS A 182 7.44 -10.20 -15.60
CA LYS A 182 7.77 -9.11 -14.67
C LYS A 182 8.73 -9.55 -13.57
N LYS A 183 9.58 -8.62 -13.14
CA LYS A 183 10.41 -8.80 -11.96
C LYS A 183 9.53 -8.68 -10.72
N VAL A 184 9.57 -9.68 -9.85
CA VAL A 184 8.84 -9.72 -8.59
C VAL A 184 9.69 -10.34 -7.49
N THR A 185 9.31 -10.07 -6.26
CA THR A 185 9.79 -10.77 -5.07
C THR A 185 8.61 -11.01 -4.12
N GLY A 186 8.84 -11.74 -3.06
CA GLY A 186 7.91 -12.03 -1.99
C GLY A 186 8.57 -12.96 -1.00
N PHE A 187 7.82 -13.44 0.00
CA PHE A 187 8.34 -14.38 0.97
C PHE A 187 8.87 -15.62 0.28
N THR A 188 10.13 -15.95 0.54
CA THR A 188 10.86 -16.98 -0.21
C THR A 188 10.61 -18.38 0.32
N ASN A 189 10.87 -19.40 -0.49
CA ASN A 189 10.79 -20.79 -0.04
C ASN A 189 11.73 -21.08 1.13
N THR A 190 12.92 -20.46 1.14
CA THR A 190 13.90 -20.61 2.23
C THR A 190 13.47 -19.91 3.52
N GLU A 191 12.77 -18.78 3.43
CA GLU A 191 12.15 -18.13 4.58
C GLU A 191 10.96 -18.94 5.11
N GLU A 192 10.13 -19.53 4.22
CA GLU A 192 9.01 -20.40 4.62
C GLU A 192 9.50 -21.68 5.31
N GLU A 193 10.61 -22.24 4.84
CA GLU A 193 11.26 -23.38 5.50
C GLU A 193 11.80 -23.00 6.87
N ALA A 194 12.44 -21.83 6.99
CA ALA A 194 13.01 -21.34 8.25
C ALA A 194 11.94 -21.11 9.33
N VAL A 195 10.72 -20.73 8.96
CA VAL A 195 9.59 -20.62 9.91
C VAL A 195 8.82 -21.92 10.10
N GLY A 196 9.20 -23.01 9.40
CA GLY A 196 8.63 -24.35 9.55
C GLY A 196 7.24 -24.50 8.93
N LEU A 197 6.83 -23.63 7.99
CA LEU A 197 5.47 -23.60 7.47
C LEU A 197 5.33 -24.12 6.03
N THR A 198 6.41 -24.61 5.40
CA THR A 198 6.42 -25.15 4.01
C THR A 198 5.31 -26.16 3.75
N LYS A 199 4.94 -27.00 4.75
CA LYS A 199 3.88 -28.02 4.63
C LYS A 199 2.53 -27.54 5.14
N VAL A 200 2.44 -26.31 5.67
CA VAL A 200 1.24 -25.73 6.23
C VAL A 200 0.56 -24.80 5.24
N VAL A 201 1.35 -23.99 4.54
CA VAL A 201 0.82 -23.03 3.55
C VAL A 201 0.15 -23.78 2.38
N PRO A 202 -0.93 -23.24 1.80
CA PRO A 202 -1.66 -23.92 0.73
C PRO A 202 -0.83 -24.06 -0.56
N PHE A 203 0.18 -23.24 -0.73
CA PHE A 203 1.17 -23.27 -1.80
C PHE A 203 2.38 -22.41 -1.42
N LEU A 204 3.52 -22.67 -2.03
CA LEU A 204 4.71 -21.83 -1.90
C LEU A 204 4.59 -20.63 -2.84
N LEU A 205 4.71 -19.42 -2.29
CA LEU A 205 4.53 -18.16 -3.03
C LEU A 205 5.54 -18.02 -4.17
N GLU A 206 6.83 -18.24 -3.89
CA GLU A 206 7.91 -18.18 -4.88
C GLU A 206 7.63 -19.10 -6.08
N ASP A 207 7.18 -20.33 -5.81
CA ASP A 207 6.84 -21.32 -6.84
C ASP A 207 5.62 -20.87 -7.66
N ALA A 208 4.55 -20.43 -6.99
CA ALA A 208 3.32 -20.02 -7.65
C ALA A 208 3.52 -18.84 -8.61
N LEU A 209 4.29 -17.82 -8.20
CA LEU A 209 4.59 -16.68 -9.06
C LEU A 209 5.52 -17.07 -10.22
N THR A 210 6.50 -17.92 -9.97
CA THR A 210 7.42 -18.45 -11.00
C THR A 210 6.65 -19.28 -12.04
N GLN A 211 5.72 -20.15 -11.62
CA GLN A 211 4.85 -20.93 -12.51
C GLN A 211 3.97 -20.04 -13.38
N ASN A 212 3.56 -18.88 -12.89
CA ASN A 212 2.81 -17.88 -13.66
C ASN A 212 3.71 -17.02 -14.59
N GLY A 213 5.00 -17.38 -14.71
CA GLY A 213 5.95 -16.76 -15.61
C GLY A 213 6.61 -15.49 -15.07
N ALA A 214 6.57 -15.27 -13.76
CA ALA A 214 7.32 -14.16 -13.14
C ALA A 214 8.84 -14.39 -13.21
N LYS A 215 9.59 -13.30 -13.28
CA LYS A 215 11.03 -13.26 -13.05
C LYS A 215 11.26 -13.04 -11.56
N PHE A 216 11.07 -14.09 -10.76
CA PHE A 216 11.24 -14.00 -9.33
C PHE A 216 12.70 -13.76 -8.97
N SER A 217 12.96 -12.84 -8.04
CA SER A 217 14.30 -12.54 -7.52
C SER A 217 14.23 -12.34 -6.02
N LYS A 218 15.32 -12.64 -5.33
CA LYS A 218 15.39 -12.56 -3.87
C LYS A 218 16.77 -12.11 -3.39
N GLY A 219 16.79 -11.42 -2.25
CA GLY A 219 17.95 -11.17 -1.44
C GLY A 219 18.18 -12.29 -0.41
N GLU A 220 19.08 -12.07 0.53
CA GLU A 220 19.28 -12.97 1.66
C GLU A 220 18.03 -12.99 2.57
N ASN A 221 17.81 -14.11 3.24
CA ASN A 221 16.69 -14.27 4.17
C ASN A 221 16.71 -13.15 5.23
N TRP A 222 15.55 -12.61 5.53
CA TRP A 222 15.31 -11.56 6.53
C TRP A 222 16.00 -10.22 6.25
N GLN A 223 16.73 -10.08 5.13
CA GLN A 223 17.27 -8.79 4.72
C GLN A 223 16.27 -8.00 3.87
N PRO A 224 16.32 -6.66 3.92
CA PRO A 224 15.44 -5.82 3.10
C PRO A 224 15.70 -6.03 1.62
N TYR A 225 14.69 -6.47 0.88
CA TYR A 225 14.75 -6.60 -0.57
C TYR A 225 13.39 -6.26 -1.21
N ALA A 226 13.38 -5.32 -2.14
CA ALA A 226 12.17 -4.93 -2.84
C ALA A 226 12.46 -4.59 -4.30
N VAL A 227 11.58 -5.00 -5.19
CA VAL A 227 11.63 -4.71 -6.61
C VAL A 227 10.42 -3.91 -7.08
N ALA A 228 10.62 -3.09 -8.11
CA ALA A 228 9.55 -2.46 -8.88
C ALA A 228 9.75 -2.81 -10.36
N ASP A 229 8.67 -3.19 -11.01
CA ASP A 229 8.59 -3.39 -12.47
C ASP A 229 7.42 -2.55 -13.00
N GLY A 230 7.73 -1.29 -13.31
CA GLY A 230 6.71 -0.28 -13.54
C GLY A 230 5.83 -0.11 -12.30
N LEU A 231 4.54 -0.20 -12.48
CA LEU A 231 3.53 0.00 -11.41
C LEU A 231 3.38 -1.18 -10.44
N LEU A 232 4.06 -2.31 -10.68
CA LEU A 232 4.04 -3.47 -9.79
C LEU A 232 5.24 -3.40 -8.84
N ILE A 233 4.97 -3.27 -7.54
CA ILE A 233 5.97 -3.12 -6.48
C ILE A 233 5.82 -4.26 -5.50
N THR A 234 6.89 -5.01 -5.25
CA THR A 234 6.88 -6.15 -4.32
C THR A 234 8.07 -6.11 -3.39
N GLY A 235 7.87 -6.52 -2.13
CA GLY A 235 8.90 -6.68 -1.10
C GLY A 235 8.94 -8.09 -0.54
N GLN A 236 10.12 -8.56 -0.15
CA GLN A 236 10.37 -9.96 0.17
C GLN A 236 9.78 -10.37 1.54
N ASN A 237 9.95 -9.54 2.58
CA ASN A 237 9.74 -9.91 3.97
C ASN A 237 9.42 -8.65 4.82
N PRO A 238 9.17 -8.78 6.13
CA PRO A 238 8.87 -7.62 6.98
C PRO A 238 9.91 -6.49 6.92
N ALA A 239 11.21 -6.83 6.82
CA ALA A 239 12.28 -5.83 6.73
C ALA A 239 12.22 -5.00 5.44
N SER A 240 11.48 -5.46 4.43
CA SER A 240 11.30 -4.77 3.14
C SER A 240 10.21 -3.69 3.14
N SER A 241 9.42 -3.60 4.22
CA SER A 241 8.19 -2.81 4.27
C SER A 241 8.39 -1.33 3.93
N LYS A 242 9.38 -0.66 4.52
CA LYS A 242 9.72 0.74 4.20
C LYS A 242 10.22 0.92 2.78
N LEU A 243 10.99 -0.04 2.25
CA LEU A 243 11.46 0.03 0.86
C LEU A 243 10.28 0.01 -0.13
N VAL A 244 9.28 -0.83 0.12
CA VAL A 244 8.06 -0.91 -0.70
C VAL A 244 7.29 0.41 -0.64
N ALA A 245 7.09 0.97 0.56
CA ALA A 245 6.43 2.26 0.75
C ALA A 245 7.18 3.40 0.04
N GLY A 246 8.51 3.46 0.16
CA GLY A 246 9.34 4.45 -0.52
C GLY A 246 9.25 4.37 -2.05
N LYS A 247 9.22 3.13 -2.62
CA LYS A 247 8.98 2.93 -4.05
C LYS A 247 7.58 3.36 -4.45
N LEU A 248 6.56 3.07 -3.65
CA LEU A 248 5.19 3.52 -3.91
C LEU A 248 5.08 5.04 -3.90
N LEU A 249 5.74 5.73 -2.96
CA LEU A 249 5.80 7.20 -2.91
C LEU A 249 6.43 7.81 -4.17
N GLN A 250 7.40 7.13 -4.79
CA GLN A 250 8.00 7.59 -6.05
C GLN A 250 6.98 7.58 -7.19
N GLU A 251 6.13 6.54 -7.26
CA GLU A 251 5.08 6.41 -8.28
C GLU A 251 3.87 7.35 -8.03
N LEU A 252 3.70 7.86 -6.82
CA LEU A 252 2.63 8.79 -6.47
C LEU A 252 2.95 10.27 -6.76
N LYS A 253 4.20 10.58 -7.12
CA LYS A 253 4.61 11.97 -7.44
C LYS A 253 4.10 12.41 -8.79
#